data_765c6c642ca2a70816851ad66e3111b4
#
_entry.id   765c6c642ca2a70816851ad66e3111b4
#
_cell.length_a   1.000
_cell.length_b   1.000
_cell.length_c   1.000
_cell.angle_alpha   90.00
_cell.angle_beta   90.00
_cell.angle_gamma   90.00
#
_symmetry.space_group_name_H-M   'P 1'
#
loop_
_entity.id
_entity.type
_entity.pdbx_description
1 polymer ?
#
loop_
_entity_poly.entity_id
_entity_poly.type
_entity_poly.pdbx_seq_one_letter_code
_entity_poly.pdbx_strand_id
1 'polypeptide(L)'
;MPSIIIVGSGPAGISAALYAVRAGVDTTVLTKGPGALDRAEKIENYYGFAEPVSGAELERRSIENAKRLGVRFVTAEAVGLTYTDKLTVETMDKNYPADAVILATGASRAVPRIPGLAGLEGHGVSYCAACDAFFYRGKDVAVLGSGEYLSLI
;
A
#
# COMPACT_ATOMS: atom_id res chain seq x y z
N MET A 1 4.48 -2.93 27.78
CA MET A 1 3.34 -2.82 26.83
C MET A 1 3.75 -3.58 25.58
N PRO A 2 2.92 -4.45 25.03
CA PRO A 2 3.28 -5.15 23.81
C PRO A 2 3.53 -4.16 22.68
N SER A 3 4.44 -4.49 21.78
CA SER A 3 4.88 -3.64 20.67
C SER A 3 4.68 -4.33 19.33
N ILE A 4 4.28 -3.57 18.32
CA ILE A 4 4.14 -4.07 16.97
C ILE A 4 4.81 -3.12 15.97
N ILE A 5 5.49 -3.72 14.99
CA ILE A 5 6.01 -3.02 13.84
C ILE A 5 5.20 -3.43 12.61
N ILE A 6 4.77 -2.45 11.85
CA ILE A 6 4.05 -2.65 10.59
C ILE A 6 4.94 -2.11 9.47
N VAL A 7 5.28 -2.98 8.53
CA VAL A 7 6.12 -2.61 7.38
C VAL A 7 5.23 -2.26 6.20
N GLY A 8 5.16 -0.96 5.92
CA GLY A 8 4.36 -0.37 4.85
C GLY A 8 3.23 0.53 5.37
N SER A 9 3.11 1.73 4.78
CA SER A 9 2.12 2.76 5.12
C SER A 9 0.94 2.82 4.15
N GLY A 10 0.79 1.83 3.28
CA GLY A 10 -0.37 1.71 2.40
C GLY A 10 -1.67 1.38 3.16
N PRO A 11 -2.80 1.22 2.45
CA PRO A 11 -4.11 0.99 3.08
C PRO A 11 -4.13 -0.17 4.07
N ALA A 12 -3.47 -1.29 3.75
CA ALA A 12 -3.40 -2.44 4.63
C ALA A 12 -2.63 -2.14 5.92
N GLY A 13 -1.46 -1.49 5.81
CA GLY A 13 -0.62 -1.16 6.97
C GLY A 13 -1.27 -0.13 7.88
N ILE A 14 -1.86 0.92 7.32
CA ILE A 14 -2.58 1.93 8.11
C ILE A 14 -3.82 1.33 8.78
N SER A 15 -4.59 0.51 8.08
CA SER A 15 -5.74 -0.18 8.68
C SER A 15 -5.31 -1.03 9.87
N ALA A 16 -4.26 -1.83 9.74
CA ALA A 16 -3.71 -2.61 10.84
C ALA A 16 -3.23 -1.73 12.00
N ALA A 17 -2.54 -0.62 11.70
CA ALA A 17 -2.05 0.31 12.71
C ALA A 17 -3.17 0.96 13.54
N LEU A 18 -4.28 1.34 12.89
CA LEU A 18 -5.44 1.93 13.58
C LEU A 18 -6.07 0.94 14.57
N TYR A 19 -6.15 -0.33 14.21
CA TYR A 19 -6.67 -1.36 15.14
C TYR A 19 -5.69 -1.67 16.25
N ALA A 20 -4.39 -1.79 15.94
CA ALA A 20 -3.36 -2.07 16.94
C ALA A 20 -3.27 -0.99 18.02
N VAL A 21 -3.20 0.28 17.62
CA VAL A 21 -3.12 1.40 18.57
C VAL A 21 -4.39 1.50 19.43
N ARG A 22 -5.57 1.23 18.87
CA ARG A 22 -6.82 1.20 19.63
C ARG A 22 -6.90 0.04 20.61
N ALA A 23 -6.21 -1.06 20.33
CA ALA A 23 -6.06 -2.19 21.25
C ALA A 23 -5.01 -1.94 22.36
N GLY A 24 -4.42 -0.75 22.43
CA GLY A 24 -3.42 -0.40 23.42
C GLY A 24 -2.02 -0.98 23.15
N VAL A 25 -1.74 -1.33 21.89
CA VAL A 25 -0.42 -1.84 21.49
C VAL A 25 0.46 -0.68 21.05
N ASP A 26 1.72 -0.66 21.50
CA ASP A 26 2.72 0.31 21.04
C ASP A 26 3.03 0.07 19.55
N THR A 27 2.52 0.93 18.68
CA THR A 27 2.44 0.71 17.25
C THR A 27 3.39 1.63 16.48
N THR A 28 4.28 1.03 15.70
CA THR A 28 5.20 1.75 14.80
C THR A 28 5.01 1.28 13.37
N VAL A 29 4.85 2.22 12.44
CA VAL A 29 4.82 1.97 11.00
C VAL A 29 6.16 2.36 10.40
N LEU A 30 6.81 1.42 9.73
CA LEU A 30 8.00 1.67 8.90
C LEU A 30 7.55 1.87 7.45
N THR A 31 7.98 2.95 6.82
CA THR A 31 7.64 3.26 5.43
C THR A 31 8.84 3.82 4.70
N LYS A 32 9.01 3.45 3.44
CA LYS A 32 10.02 4.04 2.56
C LYS A 32 9.52 5.22 1.72
N GLY A 33 8.30 5.67 1.99
CA GLY A 33 7.65 6.77 1.29
C GLY A 33 6.36 6.35 0.57
N PRO A 34 5.87 7.16 -0.38
CA PRO A 34 4.63 6.93 -1.10
C PRO A 34 4.58 5.55 -1.77
N GLY A 35 3.43 4.89 -1.68
CA GLY A 35 3.20 3.58 -2.26
C GLY A 35 2.44 3.62 -3.58
N ALA A 36 1.88 2.47 -3.97
CA ALA A 36 1.11 2.36 -5.20
C ALA A 36 -0.16 3.23 -5.21
N LEU A 37 -0.72 3.51 -4.02
CA LEU A 37 -1.92 4.32 -3.88
C LEU A 37 -1.72 5.77 -4.35
N ASP A 38 -0.52 6.32 -4.15
CA ASP A 38 -0.18 7.70 -4.55
C ASP A 38 -0.39 7.98 -6.04
N ARG A 39 -0.30 6.94 -6.88
CA ARG A 39 -0.50 7.04 -8.32
C ARG A 39 -1.96 7.05 -8.77
N ALA A 40 -2.90 6.75 -7.88
CA ALA A 40 -4.31 6.73 -8.21
C ALA A 40 -4.86 8.17 -8.22
N GLU A 41 -5.15 8.69 -9.41
CA GLU A 41 -5.66 10.06 -9.56
C GLU A 41 -7.09 10.20 -9.04
N LYS A 42 -7.90 9.14 -9.18
CA LYS A 42 -9.32 9.17 -8.86
C LYS A 42 -9.78 7.83 -8.29
N ILE A 43 -10.29 7.87 -7.07
CA ILE A 43 -10.87 6.72 -6.37
C ILE A 43 -12.33 7.06 -6.05
N GLU A 44 -13.27 6.29 -6.59
CA GLU A 44 -14.71 6.54 -6.47
C GLU A 44 -15.43 5.47 -5.63
N ASN A 45 -14.77 4.37 -5.36
CA ASN A 45 -15.35 3.18 -4.71
C ASN A 45 -14.82 2.94 -3.28
N TYR A 46 -14.28 3.97 -2.62
CA TYR A 46 -13.84 3.85 -1.25
C TYR A 46 -14.96 4.26 -0.29
N TYR A 47 -15.29 3.35 0.61
CA TYR A 47 -16.38 3.58 1.57
C TYR A 47 -16.16 4.83 2.42
N GLY A 48 -17.21 5.65 2.54
CA GLY A 48 -17.21 6.85 3.38
C GLY A 48 -16.84 8.14 2.65
N PHE A 49 -16.56 8.09 1.36
CA PHE A 49 -16.37 9.28 0.52
C PHE A 49 -17.53 9.43 -0.47
N ALA A 50 -18.23 10.56 -0.42
CA ALA A 50 -19.30 10.88 -1.36
C ALA A 50 -18.75 11.39 -2.69
N GLU A 51 -17.61 12.08 -2.64
CA GLU A 51 -16.92 12.61 -3.80
C GLU A 51 -15.63 11.82 -4.06
N PRO A 52 -15.19 11.73 -5.31
CA PRO A 52 -13.92 11.09 -5.64
C PRO A 52 -12.75 11.71 -4.89
N VAL A 53 -11.80 10.87 -4.49
CA VAL A 53 -10.59 11.29 -3.79
C VAL A 53 -9.36 10.75 -4.52
N SER A 54 -8.27 11.52 -4.57
CA SER A 54 -7.00 10.99 -5.06
C SER A 54 -6.37 10.05 -4.04
N GLY A 55 -5.57 9.09 -4.54
CA GLY A 55 -4.83 8.18 -3.66
C GLY A 55 -3.87 8.91 -2.74
N ALA A 56 -3.18 9.93 -3.23
CA ALA A 56 -2.30 10.79 -2.44
C ALA A 56 -3.04 11.46 -1.27
N GLU A 57 -4.22 12.02 -1.52
CA GLU A 57 -5.03 12.66 -0.49
C GLU A 57 -5.59 11.65 0.52
N LEU A 58 -6.01 10.48 0.04
CA LEU A 58 -6.47 9.39 0.90
C LEU A 58 -5.34 8.91 1.82
N GLU A 59 -4.14 8.70 1.28
CA GLU A 59 -2.96 8.30 2.05
C GLU A 59 -2.59 9.36 3.09
N ARG A 60 -2.53 10.63 2.69
CA ARG A 60 -2.24 11.75 3.60
C ARG A 60 -3.19 11.78 4.79
N ARG A 61 -4.52 11.76 4.53
CA ARG A 61 -5.55 11.77 5.60
C ARG A 61 -5.44 10.55 6.51
N SER A 62 -5.15 9.40 5.94
CA SER A 62 -5.01 8.15 6.69
C SER A 62 -3.81 8.18 7.63
N ILE A 63 -2.66 8.68 7.17
CA ILE A 63 -1.45 8.86 7.97
C ILE A 63 -1.68 9.88 9.09
N GLU A 64 -2.30 11.02 8.79
CA GLU A 64 -2.63 12.05 9.80
C GLU A 64 -3.53 11.49 10.89
N ASN A 65 -4.56 10.73 10.50
CA ASN A 65 -5.45 10.09 11.47
C ASN A 65 -4.71 9.08 12.35
N ALA A 66 -3.84 8.25 11.77
CA ALA A 66 -3.04 7.29 12.52
C ALA A 66 -2.08 7.97 13.50
N LYS A 67 -1.40 9.05 13.07
CA LYS A 67 -0.54 9.86 13.95
C LYS A 67 -1.32 10.48 15.10
N ARG A 68 -2.49 11.05 14.84
CA ARG A 68 -3.38 11.63 15.86
C ARG A 68 -3.80 10.61 16.92
N LEU A 69 -3.90 9.33 16.55
CA LEU A 69 -4.25 8.24 17.46
C LEU A 69 -3.04 7.64 18.20
N GLY A 70 -1.82 8.13 17.92
CA GLY A 70 -0.61 7.73 18.63
C GLY A 70 0.28 6.73 17.88
N VAL A 71 -0.01 6.43 16.61
CA VAL A 71 0.89 5.60 15.79
C VAL A 71 2.17 6.37 15.48
N ARG A 72 3.32 5.74 15.75
CA ARG A 72 4.62 6.30 15.35
C ARG A 72 4.95 5.91 13.91
N PHE A 73 5.53 6.86 13.18
CA PHE A 73 6.01 6.64 11.81
C PHE A 73 7.52 6.82 11.74
N VAL A 74 8.17 5.90 11.07
CA VAL A 74 9.60 5.93 10.79
C VAL A 74 9.81 5.76 9.29
N THR A 75 10.50 6.73 8.69
CA THR A 75 10.90 6.62 7.29
C THR A 75 12.18 5.78 7.21
N ALA A 76 12.03 4.53 6.79
CA ALA A 76 13.12 3.58 6.61
C ALA A 76 12.69 2.45 5.68
N GLU A 77 13.64 1.88 4.95
CA GLU A 77 13.42 0.68 4.15
C GLU A 77 13.77 -0.57 4.96
N ALA A 78 12.80 -1.46 5.16
CA ALA A 78 13.04 -2.76 5.76
C ALA A 78 13.77 -3.65 4.74
N VAL A 79 14.94 -4.15 5.11
CA VAL A 79 15.80 -5.00 4.28
C VAL A 79 15.88 -6.44 4.79
N GLY A 80 15.47 -6.68 6.03
CA GLY A 80 15.48 -8.01 6.64
C GLY A 80 14.50 -8.13 7.79
N LEU A 81 14.22 -9.37 8.15
CA LEU A 81 13.48 -9.75 9.36
C LEU A 81 14.19 -10.93 9.99
N THR A 82 14.61 -10.76 11.23
CA THR A 82 15.29 -11.80 12.01
C THR A 82 14.51 -12.10 13.29
N TYR A 83 14.72 -13.29 13.81
CA TYR A 83 14.16 -13.72 15.09
C TYR A 83 15.27 -14.40 15.90
N THR A 84 15.54 -13.81 17.04
CA THR A 84 16.38 -14.43 18.09
C THR A 84 15.53 -14.60 19.35
N ASP A 85 15.54 -13.62 20.23
CA ASP A 85 14.64 -13.54 21.39
C ASP A 85 13.36 -12.76 21.06
N LYS A 86 13.45 -11.83 20.08
CA LYS A 86 12.34 -11.04 19.54
C LYS A 86 12.42 -10.96 18.03
N LEU A 87 11.26 -10.69 17.40
CA LEU A 87 11.23 -10.30 16.02
C LEU A 87 11.93 -8.95 15.86
N THR A 88 12.84 -8.85 14.89
CA THR A 88 13.59 -7.62 14.63
C THR A 88 13.52 -7.28 13.15
N VAL A 89 12.95 -6.12 12.84
CA VAL A 89 12.97 -5.57 11.49
C VAL A 89 14.29 -4.84 11.29
N GLU A 90 15.05 -5.26 10.30
CA GLU A 90 16.34 -4.70 9.95
C GLU A 90 16.17 -3.64 8.87
N THR A 91 16.84 -2.51 9.03
CA THR A 91 16.98 -1.45 8.03
C THR A 91 18.46 -1.16 7.78
N MET A 92 18.78 -0.35 6.81
CA MET A 92 20.17 0.00 6.54
C MET A 92 20.84 0.74 7.71
N ASP A 93 20.07 1.50 8.49
CA ASP A 93 20.61 2.39 9.52
C ASP A 93 20.40 1.84 10.93
N LYS A 94 19.32 1.12 11.18
CA LYS A 94 18.92 0.73 12.52
C LYS A 94 18.05 -0.52 12.53
N ASN A 95 18.10 -1.25 13.63
CA ASN A 95 17.27 -2.41 13.91
C ASN A 95 16.11 -2.04 14.84
N TYR A 96 14.95 -2.59 14.56
CA TYR A 96 13.71 -2.33 15.30
C TYR A 96 13.13 -3.63 15.85
N PRO A 97 13.36 -3.92 17.16
CA PRO A 97 12.76 -5.09 17.80
C PRO A 97 11.29 -4.85 18.14
N ALA A 98 10.49 -5.90 18.03
CA ALA A 98 9.07 -5.88 18.41
C ALA A 98 8.57 -7.25 18.85
N ASP A 99 7.45 -7.29 19.56
CA ASP A 99 6.80 -8.53 19.98
C ASP A 99 6.03 -9.17 18.80
N ALA A 100 5.60 -8.35 17.81
CA ALA A 100 4.97 -8.81 16.58
C ALA A 100 5.36 -7.92 15.39
N VAL A 101 5.28 -8.47 14.18
CA VAL A 101 5.51 -7.75 12.93
C VAL A 101 4.38 -8.06 11.95
N ILE A 102 3.86 -7.03 11.28
CA ILE A 102 2.92 -7.16 10.16
C ILE A 102 3.64 -6.71 8.88
N LEU A 103 3.68 -7.58 7.89
CA LEU A 103 4.19 -7.25 6.56
C LEU A 103 3.03 -6.75 5.68
N ALA A 104 3.02 -5.45 5.41
CA ALA A 104 2.03 -4.76 4.58
C ALA A 104 2.73 -4.04 3.41
N THR A 105 3.71 -4.72 2.82
CA THR A 105 4.66 -4.16 1.83
C THR A 105 4.03 -3.90 0.46
N GLY A 106 2.77 -4.28 0.28
CA GLY A 106 2.06 -4.15 -0.99
C GLY A 106 2.54 -5.17 -2.04
N ALA A 107 2.10 -4.94 -3.27
CA ALA A 107 2.50 -5.74 -4.42
C ALA A 107 3.26 -4.86 -5.42
N SER A 108 4.36 -5.38 -5.94
CA SER A 108 5.01 -4.82 -7.12
C SER A 108 4.52 -5.58 -8.35
N ARG A 109 4.13 -4.85 -9.39
CA ARG A 109 3.75 -5.44 -10.67
C ARG A 109 4.91 -5.32 -11.64
N ALA A 110 5.21 -6.41 -12.34
CA ALA A 110 6.11 -6.35 -13.48
C ALA A 110 5.39 -5.59 -14.61
N VAL A 111 5.96 -4.45 -15.01
CA VAL A 111 5.46 -3.69 -16.17
C VAL A 111 6.12 -4.28 -17.42
N PRO A 112 5.32 -4.65 -18.46
CA PRO A 112 5.88 -5.12 -19.71
C PRO A 112 6.81 -4.05 -20.33
N ARG A 113 7.96 -4.49 -20.83
CA ARG A 113 8.91 -3.58 -21.47
C ARG A 113 8.52 -3.32 -22.94
N ILE A 114 7.39 -2.65 -23.13
CA ILE A 114 6.89 -2.27 -24.45
C ILE A 114 7.18 -0.78 -24.66
N PRO A 115 7.86 -0.39 -25.74
CA PRO A 115 8.14 1.02 -26.02
C PRO A 115 6.86 1.86 -26.01
N GLY A 116 6.87 2.98 -25.29
CA GLY A 116 5.73 3.91 -25.18
C GLY A 116 4.68 3.53 -24.13
N LEU A 117 4.67 2.30 -23.59
CA LEU A 117 3.64 1.85 -22.66
C LEU A 117 3.59 2.68 -21.36
N ALA A 118 4.75 3.00 -20.81
CA ALA A 118 4.84 3.74 -19.55
C ALA A 118 4.24 5.16 -19.62
N GLY A 119 4.27 5.80 -20.79
CA GLY A 119 3.67 7.12 -21.00
C GLY A 119 2.15 7.09 -21.14
N LEU A 120 1.55 5.91 -21.23
CA LEU A 120 0.11 5.71 -21.38
C LEU A 120 -0.57 5.14 -20.13
N GLU A 121 0.19 4.94 -19.05
CA GLU A 121 -0.35 4.49 -17.75
C GLU A 121 -1.32 5.56 -17.24
N GLY A 122 -2.57 5.15 -16.93
CA GLY A 122 -3.66 6.07 -16.62
C GLY A 122 -4.33 6.77 -17.83
N HIS A 123 -3.69 6.73 -19.00
CA HIS A 123 -4.15 7.38 -20.23
C HIS A 123 -4.49 6.35 -21.34
N GLY A 124 -5.04 5.21 -20.96
CA GLY A 124 -5.41 4.11 -21.87
C GLY A 124 -4.76 2.78 -21.53
N VAL A 125 -3.77 2.76 -20.64
CA VAL A 125 -3.18 1.55 -20.11
C VAL A 125 -3.52 1.41 -18.64
N SER A 126 -4.09 0.26 -18.26
CA SER A 126 -4.36 -0.12 -16.88
C SER A 126 -3.75 -1.48 -16.56
N TYR A 127 -3.35 -1.67 -15.31
CA TYR A 127 -2.86 -2.94 -14.77
C TYR A 127 -3.82 -3.57 -13.77
N CYS A 128 -5.02 -3.02 -13.60
CA CYS A 128 -6.03 -3.52 -12.66
C CYS A 128 -7.41 -3.49 -13.29
N ALA A 129 -7.85 -4.61 -13.84
CA ALA A 129 -9.18 -4.70 -14.42
C ALA A 129 -10.29 -4.40 -13.38
N ALA A 130 -10.16 -4.96 -12.18
CA ALA A 130 -11.15 -4.72 -11.11
C ALA A 130 -11.24 -3.24 -10.67
N CYS A 131 -10.14 -2.48 -10.83
CA CYS A 131 -10.12 -1.05 -10.48
C CYS A 131 -10.68 -0.18 -11.60
N ASP A 132 -10.32 -0.48 -12.84
CA ASP A 132 -10.41 0.46 -13.96
C ASP A 132 -11.33 0.02 -15.10
N ALA A 133 -11.82 -1.23 -15.11
CA ALA A 133 -12.66 -1.75 -16.19
C ALA A 133 -13.89 -0.86 -16.47
N PHE A 134 -14.43 -0.21 -15.45
CA PHE A 134 -15.56 0.70 -15.59
C PHE A 134 -15.29 1.86 -16.57
N PHE A 135 -14.05 2.39 -16.59
CA PHE A 135 -13.66 3.50 -17.48
C PHE A 135 -13.54 3.09 -18.96
N TYR A 136 -13.48 1.78 -19.21
CA TYR A 136 -13.37 1.22 -20.56
C TYR A 136 -14.69 0.63 -21.10
N ARG A 137 -15.79 0.79 -20.36
CA ARG A 137 -17.10 0.29 -20.81
C ARG A 137 -17.48 0.87 -22.17
N GLY A 138 -17.82 0.00 -23.12
CA GLY A 138 -18.20 0.38 -24.49
C GLY A 138 -17.03 0.79 -25.38
N LYS A 139 -15.79 0.53 -24.96
CA LYS A 139 -14.57 0.76 -25.75
C LYS A 139 -13.97 -0.57 -26.19
N ASP A 140 -13.31 -0.56 -27.33
CA ASP A 140 -12.47 -1.68 -27.75
C ASP A 140 -11.20 -1.70 -26.92
N VAL A 141 -10.93 -2.82 -26.26
CA VAL A 141 -9.77 -2.98 -25.38
C VAL A 141 -8.96 -4.21 -25.80
N ALA A 142 -7.64 -4.12 -25.66
CA ALA A 142 -6.73 -5.24 -25.79
C ALA A 142 -6.25 -5.66 -24.40
N VAL A 143 -6.32 -6.97 -24.11
CA VAL A 143 -5.82 -7.55 -22.86
C VAL A 143 -4.52 -8.26 -23.14
N LEU A 144 -3.45 -7.84 -22.42
CA LEU A 144 -2.13 -8.46 -22.51
C LEU A 144 -1.84 -9.22 -21.22
N GLY A 145 -1.60 -10.51 -21.31
CA GLY A 145 -1.28 -11.31 -20.14
C GLY A 145 -0.98 -12.76 -20.50
N SER A 146 -0.66 -13.54 -19.49
CA SER A 146 -0.45 -14.98 -19.60
C SER A 146 -0.96 -15.70 -18.36
N GLY A 147 -1.41 -16.96 -18.54
CA GLY A 147 -1.88 -17.80 -17.45
C GLY A 147 -3.32 -17.53 -17.02
N GLU A 148 -3.69 -18.03 -15.85
CA GLU A 148 -5.06 -18.04 -15.34
C GLU A 148 -5.66 -16.65 -15.12
N TYR A 149 -4.83 -15.63 -14.91
CA TYR A 149 -5.29 -14.25 -14.69
C TYR A 149 -5.95 -13.63 -15.92
N LEU A 150 -5.69 -14.14 -17.10
CA LEU A 150 -6.31 -13.65 -18.35
C LEU A 150 -7.80 -13.98 -18.43
N SER A 151 -8.25 -15.01 -17.76
CA SER A 151 -9.63 -15.47 -17.74
C SER A 151 -10.50 -14.77 -16.68
N LEU A 152 -9.91 -13.91 -15.87
CA LEU A 152 -10.59 -13.16 -14.79
C LEU A 152 -10.96 -11.73 -15.19
N ILE A 153 -10.72 -11.34 -16.45
CA ILE A 153 -10.91 -9.97 -16.96
C ILE A 153 -12.11 -9.90 -17.91
#